data_22b553fbf24b546f07a564dd7d2988e2
#
_entry.id   22b553fbf24b546f07a564dd7d2988e2
#
_cell.length_a   1.000
_cell.length_b   1.000
_cell.length_c   1.000
_cell.angle_alpha   90.00
_cell.angle_beta   90.00
_cell.angle_gamma   90.00
#
_symmetry.space_group_name_H-M   'P 1'
#
loop_
_entity.id
_entity.type
_entity.pdbx_description
1 polymer ?
#
loop_
_entity_poly.entity_id
_entity_poly.type
_entity_poly.pdbx_seq_one_letter_code
_entity_poly.pdbx_strand_id
1 'polypeptide(L)'
;MDITILEDIGLTPAEIKIYLALLELGTTTAGPILQRTGLQNSVVHMTLNKLVEKGLVSFIKEGKVNHYQAADPKHIIEFINEKKERFEQIMPELLLKQQSSPEKSEIITFRGIRGIKELLLELLDAGGNEHHTIGSAKESLMLGDAFWISYHNKRASKGIKAKLIFNDSLKEWCDVNKYPFTEYKFTNIGFEPLTETIIRNNKIGIIIWTEKPLGILIQNKIAAESYDKFFNLLWNGTKS
;
A
#
# COMPACT_ATOMS: atom_id res chain seq x y z
N MET A 1 -24.81 -7.74 -3.58
CA MET A 1 -24.06 -6.51 -3.23
C MET A 1 -23.09 -6.88 -2.13
N ASP A 2 -21.80 -6.67 -2.34
CA ASP A 2 -20.79 -6.87 -1.31
C ASP A 2 -20.83 -5.67 -0.35
N ILE A 3 -21.22 -5.91 0.90
CA ILE A 3 -21.34 -4.88 1.94
C ILE A 3 -20.15 -4.88 2.92
N THR A 4 -19.17 -5.77 2.73
CA THR A 4 -17.98 -5.86 3.61
C THR A 4 -17.19 -4.57 3.62
N ILE A 5 -17.21 -3.83 2.51
CA ILE A 5 -16.60 -2.49 2.44
C ILE A 5 -17.14 -1.52 3.49
N LEU A 6 -18.40 -1.65 3.91
CA LEU A 6 -18.99 -0.81 4.96
C LEU A 6 -18.39 -1.13 6.35
N GLU A 7 -18.03 -2.39 6.59
CA GLU A 7 -17.29 -2.78 7.80
C GLU A 7 -15.84 -2.25 7.75
N ASP A 8 -15.18 -2.36 6.60
CA ASP A 8 -13.81 -1.89 6.40
C ASP A 8 -13.64 -0.40 6.67
N ILE A 9 -14.65 0.41 6.32
CA ILE A 9 -14.66 1.86 6.64
C ILE A 9 -15.06 2.18 8.08
N GLY A 10 -15.38 1.17 8.89
CA GLY A 10 -15.60 1.27 10.32
C GLY A 10 -17.07 1.42 10.73
N LEU A 11 -18.00 0.89 9.96
CA LEU A 11 -19.39 0.69 10.42
C LEU A 11 -19.52 -0.68 11.08
N THR A 12 -20.20 -0.72 12.21
CA THR A 12 -20.50 -1.99 12.88
C THR A 12 -21.60 -2.75 12.14
N PRO A 13 -21.73 -4.08 12.29
CA PRO A 13 -22.82 -4.85 11.68
C PRO A 13 -24.22 -4.34 12.02
N ALA A 14 -24.42 -3.81 13.24
CA ALA A 14 -25.69 -3.21 13.63
C ALA A 14 -25.96 -1.88 12.90
N GLU A 15 -24.94 -1.05 12.72
CA GLU A 15 -25.05 0.20 11.96
C GLU A 15 -25.39 -0.06 10.50
N ILE A 16 -24.73 -1.05 9.88
CA ILE A 16 -25.01 -1.44 8.50
C ILE A 16 -26.46 -1.94 8.35
N LYS A 17 -26.91 -2.83 9.24
CA LYS A 17 -28.29 -3.35 9.21
C LYS A 17 -29.32 -2.23 9.30
N ILE A 18 -29.14 -1.27 10.21
CA ILE A 18 -30.07 -0.15 10.40
C ILE A 18 -30.03 0.81 9.22
N TYR A 19 -28.85 1.14 8.72
CA TYR A 19 -28.69 2.03 7.58
C TYR A 19 -29.37 1.46 6.32
N LEU A 20 -29.13 0.18 6.01
CA LEU A 20 -29.77 -0.49 4.89
C LEU A 20 -31.28 -0.60 5.06
N ALA A 21 -31.77 -0.89 6.27
CA ALA A 21 -33.20 -0.92 6.55
C ALA A 21 -33.85 0.45 6.33
N LEU A 22 -33.18 1.54 6.72
CA LEU A 22 -33.67 2.89 6.49
C LEU A 22 -33.65 3.30 5.01
N LEU A 23 -32.71 2.83 4.22
CA LEU A 23 -32.72 3.04 2.76
C LEU A 23 -33.90 2.36 2.10
N GLU A 24 -34.35 1.21 2.63
CA GLU A 24 -35.51 0.48 2.11
C GLU A 24 -36.84 1.06 2.62
N LEU A 25 -36.93 1.43 3.89
CA LEU A 25 -38.15 1.88 4.55
C LEU A 25 -38.45 3.36 4.30
N GLY A 26 -37.46 4.15 3.91
CA GLY A 26 -37.57 5.62 3.87
C GLY A 26 -37.65 6.21 5.28
N THR A 27 -38.31 7.36 5.39
CA THR A 27 -38.53 8.04 6.68
C THR A 27 -39.46 7.23 7.56
N THR A 28 -38.99 6.81 8.75
CA THR A 28 -39.75 5.93 9.63
C THR A 28 -39.36 6.09 11.10
N THR A 29 -40.19 5.55 12.01
CA THR A 29 -39.89 5.51 13.45
C THR A 29 -39.05 4.28 13.82
N ALA A 30 -38.63 4.18 15.09
CA ALA A 30 -37.82 3.05 15.55
C ALA A 30 -38.54 1.68 15.47
N GLY A 31 -39.86 1.64 15.55
CA GLY A 31 -40.64 0.39 15.53
C GLY A 31 -40.45 -0.44 14.25
N PRO A 32 -40.73 0.10 13.07
CA PRO A 32 -40.47 -0.59 11.79
C PRO A 32 -38.99 -1.00 11.61
N ILE A 33 -38.04 -0.19 12.09
CA ILE A 33 -36.61 -0.54 12.05
C ILE A 33 -36.33 -1.78 12.90
N LEU A 34 -36.88 -1.85 14.12
CA LEU A 34 -36.82 -3.01 15.00
C LEU A 34 -37.33 -4.27 14.31
N GLN A 35 -38.51 -4.20 13.69
CA GLN A 35 -39.11 -5.33 12.97
C GLN A 35 -38.25 -5.78 11.78
N ARG A 36 -37.73 -4.82 11.00
CA ARG A 36 -36.94 -5.11 9.80
C ARG A 36 -35.55 -5.69 10.12
N THR A 37 -34.90 -5.23 11.20
CA THR A 37 -33.53 -5.61 11.55
C THR A 37 -33.44 -6.80 12.50
N GLY A 38 -34.49 -7.07 13.28
CA GLY A 38 -34.49 -8.08 14.33
C GLY A 38 -33.58 -7.77 15.51
N LEU A 39 -33.09 -6.53 15.62
CA LEU A 39 -32.20 -6.11 16.72
C LEU A 39 -33.03 -5.78 17.98
N GLN A 40 -32.38 -5.83 19.14
CA GLN A 40 -33.00 -5.42 20.41
C GLN A 40 -33.24 -3.91 20.44
N ASN A 41 -34.31 -3.48 21.12
CA ASN A 41 -34.71 -2.08 21.20
C ASN A 41 -33.60 -1.13 21.65
N SER A 42 -32.87 -1.49 22.69
CA SER A 42 -31.73 -0.71 23.21
C SER A 42 -30.61 -0.56 22.17
N VAL A 43 -30.34 -1.64 21.41
CA VAL A 43 -29.33 -1.64 20.35
C VAL A 43 -29.75 -0.71 19.21
N VAL A 44 -31.01 -0.75 18.79
CA VAL A 44 -31.52 0.13 17.73
C VAL A 44 -31.36 1.60 18.11
N HIS A 45 -31.82 2.00 19.30
CA HIS A 45 -31.70 3.40 19.74
C HIS A 45 -30.26 3.86 19.87
N MET A 46 -29.38 3.04 20.47
CA MET A 46 -27.96 3.36 20.58
C MET A 46 -27.30 3.50 19.20
N THR A 47 -27.64 2.60 18.28
CA THR A 47 -27.04 2.59 16.93
C THR A 47 -27.56 3.73 16.09
N LEU A 48 -28.85 4.09 16.18
CA LEU A 48 -29.42 5.27 15.51
C LEU A 48 -28.69 6.54 15.96
N ASN A 49 -28.43 6.73 17.25
CA ASN A 49 -27.66 7.87 17.73
C ASN A 49 -26.27 7.93 17.14
N LYS A 50 -25.56 6.79 17.08
CA LYS A 50 -24.22 6.70 16.47
C LYS A 50 -24.25 7.01 14.96
N LEU A 51 -25.29 6.57 14.24
CA LEU A 51 -25.44 6.88 12.83
C LEU A 51 -25.75 8.36 12.59
N VAL A 52 -26.50 8.98 13.52
CA VAL A 52 -26.74 10.44 13.50
C VAL A 52 -25.43 11.20 13.75
N GLU A 53 -24.64 10.80 14.75
CA GLU A 53 -23.31 11.38 15.02
C GLU A 53 -22.35 11.26 13.83
N LYS A 54 -22.47 10.17 13.06
CA LYS A 54 -21.69 9.95 11.82
C LYS A 54 -22.25 10.68 10.60
N GLY A 55 -23.40 11.39 10.71
CA GLY A 55 -24.07 12.06 9.59
C GLY A 55 -24.70 11.11 8.57
N LEU A 56 -24.81 9.81 8.87
CA LEU A 56 -25.37 8.79 7.98
C LEU A 56 -26.87 8.59 8.16
N VAL A 57 -27.46 9.12 9.24
CA VAL A 57 -28.88 9.15 9.51
C VAL A 57 -29.25 10.54 10.03
N SER A 58 -30.37 11.07 9.59
CA SER A 58 -31.00 12.26 10.16
C SER A 58 -32.32 11.89 10.86
N PHE A 59 -32.83 12.77 11.69
CA PHE A 59 -34.18 12.60 12.23
C PHE A 59 -34.95 13.93 12.33
N ILE A 60 -36.25 13.82 12.20
CA ILE A 60 -37.21 14.90 12.45
C ILE A 60 -38.03 14.47 13.65
N LYS A 61 -38.28 15.41 14.59
CA LYS A 61 -39.08 15.16 15.76
C LYS A 61 -40.51 15.65 15.50
N GLU A 62 -41.46 14.73 15.48
CA GLU A 62 -42.88 15.03 15.39
C GLU A 62 -43.56 14.72 16.72
N GLY A 63 -43.90 15.79 17.45
CA GLY A 63 -44.41 15.66 18.83
C GLY A 63 -43.37 15.05 19.76
N LYS A 64 -43.64 13.84 20.24
CA LYS A 64 -42.71 13.07 21.12
C LYS A 64 -41.95 11.94 20.40
N VAL A 65 -42.16 11.80 19.07
CA VAL A 65 -41.62 10.69 18.30
C VAL A 65 -40.56 11.18 17.30
N ASN A 66 -39.45 10.48 17.22
CA ASN A 66 -38.43 10.73 16.21
C ASN A 66 -38.71 9.89 14.95
N HIS A 67 -38.69 10.54 13.81
CA HIS A 67 -38.74 9.92 12.48
C HIS A 67 -37.35 9.98 11.89
N TYR A 68 -36.74 8.81 11.65
CA TYR A 68 -35.36 8.65 11.15
C TYR A 68 -35.36 8.43 9.65
N GLN A 69 -34.35 8.96 8.99
CA GLN A 69 -34.14 8.80 7.55
C GLN A 69 -32.63 8.57 7.29
N ALA A 70 -32.34 7.61 6.41
CA ALA A 70 -30.97 7.44 5.92
C ALA A 70 -30.53 8.67 5.11
N ALA A 71 -29.32 9.14 5.33
CA ALA A 71 -28.70 10.12 4.45
C ALA A 71 -28.40 9.49 3.08
N ASP A 72 -28.23 10.34 2.05
CA ASP A 72 -27.83 9.88 0.72
C ASP A 72 -26.53 9.05 0.83
N PRO A 73 -26.42 7.89 0.15
CA PRO A 73 -25.21 7.08 0.15
C PRO A 73 -23.93 7.85 -0.21
N LYS A 74 -24.02 8.98 -0.91
CA LYS A 74 -22.88 9.86 -1.18
C LYS A 74 -22.22 10.41 0.09
N HIS A 75 -22.97 10.58 1.17
CA HIS A 75 -22.45 11.03 2.46
C HIS A 75 -21.47 10.02 3.08
N ILE A 76 -21.47 8.75 2.66
CA ILE A 76 -20.44 7.78 3.04
C ILE A 76 -19.07 8.22 2.53
N ILE A 77 -19.01 8.83 1.35
CA ILE A 77 -17.74 9.37 0.80
C ILE A 77 -17.24 10.54 1.67
N GLU A 78 -18.16 11.42 2.10
CA GLU A 78 -17.82 12.52 3.00
C GLU A 78 -17.30 11.99 4.34
N PHE A 79 -17.96 11.00 4.92
CA PHE A 79 -17.53 10.32 6.13
C PHE A 79 -16.11 9.69 6.01
N ILE A 80 -15.76 9.11 4.86
CA ILE A 80 -14.42 8.59 4.59
C ILE A 80 -13.40 9.73 4.49
N ASN A 81 -13.75 10.82 3.81
CA ASN A 81 -12.89 11.98 3.66
C ASN A 81 -12.58 12.65 5.01
N GLU A 82 -13.57 12.80 5.89
CA GLU A 82 -13.35 13.30 7.25
C GLU A 82 -12.37 12.44 8.05
N LYS A 83 -12.48 11.11 7.95
CA LYS A 83 -11.53 10.20 8.59
C LYS A 83 -10.12 10.37 8.04
N LYS A 84 -9.98 10.51 6.72
CA LYS A 84 -8.71 10.77 6.06
C LYS A 84 -8.08 12.06 6.56
N GLU A 85 -8.84 13.16 6.58
CA GLU A 85 -8.36 14.45 7.04
C GLU A 85 -7.89 14.41 8.51
N ARG A 86 -8.66 13.75 9.39
CA ARG A 86 -8.24 13.55 10.79
C ARG A 86 -6.95 12.74 10.89
N PHE A 87 -6.78 11.72 10.07
CA PHE A 87 -5.54 10.95 10.04
C PHE A 87 -4.36 11.79 9.54
N GLU A 88 -4.56 12.60 8.48
CA GLU A 88 -3.56 13.52 7.97
C GLU A 88 -3.09 14.54 9.01
N GLN A 89 -3.97 14.98 9.91
CA GLN A 89 -3.61 15.89 11.02
C GLN A 89 -2.65 15.25 12.03
N ILE A 90 -2.80 13.96 12.34
CA ILE A 90 -1.93 13.27 13.30
C ILE A 90 -0.68 12.67 12.66
N MET A 91 -0.62 12.59 11.33
CA MET A 91 0.50 12.00 10.59
C MET A 91 1.86 12.63 10.93
N PRO A 92 2.00 13.98 11.05
CA PRO A 92 3.28 14.57 11.45
C PRO A 92 3.80 14.09 12.80
N GLU A 93 2.92 13.92 13.79
CA GLU A 93 3.30 13.41 15.11
C GLU A 93 3.75 11.95 15.05
N LEU A 94 3.07 11.13 14.24
CA LEU A 94 3.45 9.73 14.04
C LEU A 94 4.81 9.62 13.35
N LEU A 95 5.09 10.46 12.35
CA LEU A 95 6.38 10.52 11.68
C LEU A 95 7.51 10.98 12.61
N LEU A 96 7.25 11.97 13.48
CA LEU A 96 8.22 12.38 14.51
C LEU A 96 8.52 11.26 15.50
N LYS A 97 7.52 10.51 15.94
CA LYS A 97 7.74 9.34 16.82
C LYS A 97 8.56 8.26 16.13
N GLN A 98 8.33 8.02 14.84
CA GLN A 98 9.12 7.08 14.04
C GLN A 98 10.58 7.53 13.89
N GLN A 99 10.83 8.82 13.63
CA GLN A 99 12.16 9.40 13.49
C GLN A 99 12.95 9.46 14.81
N SER A 100 12.26 9.52 15.95
CA SER A 100 12.87 9.54 17.28
C SER A 100 13.37 8.15 17.74
N SER A 101 13.09 7.10 16.98
CA SER A 101 13.71 5.79 17.20
C SER A 101 15.20 5.88 16.83
N PRO A 102 16.12 5.43 17.72
CA PRO A 102 17.54 5.42 17.38
C PRO A 102 17.76 4.63 16.07
N GLU A 103 18.67 5.11 15.20
CA GLU A 103 19.09 4.39 13.99
C GLU A 103 19.59 2.99 14.37
N LYS A 104 18.65 2.06 14.46
CA LYS A 104 18.99 0.65 14.60
C LYS A 104 19.21 0.11 13.21
N SER A 105 20.30 -0.61 13.02
CA SER A 105 20.43 -1.50 11.89
C SER A 105 19.22 -2.44 11.92
N GLU A 106 18.29 -2.27 11.00
CA GLU A 106 17.06 -3.08 10.96
C GLU A 106 17.15 -4.07 9.82
N ILE A 107 16.74 -5.28 10.10
CA ILE A 107 16.53 -6.31 9.08
C ILE A 107 15.05 -6.67 9.10
N ILE A 108 14.37 -6.37 7.99
CA ILE A 108 12.95 -6.63 7.83
C ILE A 108 12.77 -7.69 6.75
N THR A 109 11.91 -8.67 6.97
CA THR A 109 11.60 -9.71 5.99
C THR A 109 10.19 -9.50 5.41
N PHE A 110 10.09 -9.66 4.09
CA PHE A 110 8.86 -9.53 3.31
C PHE A 110 8.55 -10.86 2.62
N ARG A 111 7.28 -11.29 2.61
CA ARG A 111 6.89 -12.58 2.04
C ARG A 111 5.81 -12.42 0.97
N GLY A 112 5.97 -13.19 -0.11
CA GLY A 112 5.02 -13.23 -1.22
C GLY A 112 5.04 -11.96 -2.06
N ILE A 113 4.29 -11.96 -3.16
CA ILE A 113 4.23 -10.87 -4.15
C ILE A 113 3.89 -9.52 -3.52
N ARG A 114 2.93 -9.50 -2.59
CA ARG A 114 2.53 -8.25 -1.91
C ARG A 114 3.67 -7.69 -1.06
N GLY A 115 4.35 -8.54 -0.28
CA GLY A 115 5.48 -8.12 0.53
C GLY A 115 6.65 -7.62 -0.32
N ILE A 116 6.94 -8.26 -1.48
CA ILE A 116 7.99 -7.75 -2.38
C ILE A 116 7.63 -6.37 -2.93
N LYS A 117 6.38 -6.12 -3.29
CA LYS A 117 5.93 -4.78 -3.71
C LYS A 117 6.11 -3.75 -2.60
N GLU A 118 5.84 -4.10 -1.36
CA GLU A 118 6.07 -3.23 -0.19
C GLU A 118 7.56 -2.94 -0.01
N LEU A 119 8.43 -3.96 -0.06
CA LEU A 119 9.90 -3.78 -0.01
C LEU A 119 10.39 -2.81 -1.10
N LEU A 120 9.91 -2.98 -2.33
CA LEU A 120 10.31 -2.11 -3.44
C LEU A 120 9.87 -0.65 -3.23
N LEU A 121 8.68 -0.42 -2.66
CA LEU A 121 8.21 0.93 -2.30
C LEU A 121 9.05 1.54 -1.17
N GLU A 122 9.41 0.75 -0.14
CA GLU A 122 10.33 1.17 0.92
C GLU A 122 11.70 1.61 0.37
N LEU A 123 12.21 0.91 -0.64
CA LEU A 123 13.44 1.30 -1.32
C LEU A 123 13.28 2.59 -2.12
N LEU A 124 12.13 2.84 -2.75
CA LEU A 124 11.89 4.13 -3.43
C LEU A 124 11.89 5.31 -2.48
N ASP A 125 11.48 5.11 -1.24
CA ASP A 125 11.38 6.16 -0.23
C ASP A 125 12.66 6.31 0.62
N ALA A 126 13.72 5.54 0.32
CA ALA A 126 14.99 5.60 1.04
C ALA A 126 15.80 6.90 0.87
N GLY A 127 15.34 7.84 0.05
CA GLY A 127 16.10 9.04 -0.30
C GLY A 127 17.24 8.76 -1.30
N GLY A 128 18.09 9.76 -1.54
CA GLY A 128 19.16 9.69 -2.55
C GLY A 128 18.64 9.69 -3.99
N ASN A 129 19.55 9.83 -4.95
CA ASN A 129 19.25 10.00 -6.37
C ASN A 129 19.75 8.86 -7.26
N GLU A 130 20.32 7.81 -6.69
CA GLU A 130 20.82 6.64 -7.41
C GLU A 130 20.09 5.37 -6.97
N HIS A 131 19.92 4.45 -7.91
CA HIS A 131 19.31 3.14 -7.73
C HIS A 131 20.14 2.11 -8.47
N HIS A 132 20.75 1.20 -7.76
CA HIS A 132 21.58 0.14 -8.32
C HIS A 132 20.93 -1.21 -8.11
N THR A 133 20.92 -2.04 -9.16
CA THR A 133 20.38 -3.42 -9.10
C THR A 133 21.38 -4.41 -9.70
N ILE A 134 21.53 -5.55 -9.06
CA ILE A 134 22.34 -6.67 -9.51
C ILE A 134 21.51 -7.95 -9.50
N GLY A 135 21.57 -8.72 -10.59
CA GLY A 135 21.12 -10.11 -10.60
C GLY A 135 19.64 -10.30 -10.92
N SER A 136 18.96 -9.28 -11.43
CA SER A 136 17.56 -9.46 -11.87
C SER A 136 17.45 -10.47 -13.02
N ALA A 137 16.45 -11.34 -12.95
CA ALA A 137 16.20 -12.42 -13.89
C ALA A 137 14.71 -12.55 -14.25
N LYS A 138 14.35 -13.47 -15.14
CA LYS A 138 12.98 -13.65 -15.64
C LYS A 138 11.95 -13.83 -14.55
N GLU A 139 12.31 -14.46 -13.45
CA GLU A 139 11.42 -14.70 -12.31
C GLU A 139 10.90 -13.40 -11.69
N SER A 140 11.65 -12.29 -11.82
CA SER A 140 11.20 -10.97 -11.38
C SER A 140 9.94 -10.49 -12.12
N LEU A 141 9.68 -10.98 -13.33
CA LEU A 141 8.50 -10.64 -14.12
C LEU A 141 7.18 -11.15 -13.51
N MET A 142 7.25 -12.02 -12.49
CA MET A 142 6.04 -12.45 -11.75
C MET A 142 5.27 -11.30 -11.09
N LEU A 143 5.89 -10.14 -10.88
CA LEU A 143 5.19 -8.95 -10.39
C LEU A 143 4.30 -8.29 -11.44
N GLY A 144 4.49 -8.65 -12.72
CA GLY A 144 3.76 -8.14 -13.87
C GLY A 144 4.39 -6.88 -14.48
N ASP A 145 4.33 -6.77 -15.81
CA ASP A 145 4.92 -5.66 -16.57
C ASP A 145 4.37 -4.29 -16.14
N ALA A 146 3.06 -4.21 -15.91
CA ALA A 146 2.41 -2.98 -15.47
C ALA A 146 2.98 -2.47 -14.13
N PHE A 147 3.33 -3.39 -13.22
CA PHE A 147 3.95 -3.02 -11.94
C PHE A 147 5.34 -2.45 -12.17
N TRP A 148 6.21 -3.11 -12.95
CA TRP A 148 7.57 -2.66 -13.19
C TRP A 148 7.63 -1.32 -13.92
N ILE A 149 6.78 -1.15 -14.93
CA ILE A 149 6.67 0.13 -15.65
C ILE A 149 6.24 1.25 -14.68
N SER A 150 5.22 1.01 -13.87
CA SER A 150 4.75 1.98 -12.86
C SER A 150 5.82 2.30 -11.83
N TYR A 151 6.52 1.29 -11.31
CA TYR A 151 7.60 1.44 -10.34
C TYR A 151 8.73 2.32 -10.87
N HIS A 152 9.25 2.02 -12.08
CA HIS A 152 10.34 2.78 -12.65
C HIS A 152 9.94 4.17 -13.14
N ASN A 153 8.70 4.38 -13.56
CA ASN A 153 8.16 5.71 -13.83
C ASN A 153 8.09 6.56 -12.54
N LYS A 154 7.61 5.98 -11.44
CA LYS A 154 7.59 6.63 -10.13
C LYS A 154 9.01 6.93 -9.64
N ARG A 155 9.97 6.02 -9.84
CA ARG A 155 11.39 6.25 -9.57
C ARG A 155 11.93 7.46 -10.34
N ALA A 156 11.68 7.48 -11.64
CA ALA A 156 12.17 8.56 -12.51
C ALA A 156 11.50 9.92 -12.19
N SER A 157 10.20 9.94 -11.86
CA SER A 157 9.50 11.18 -11.45
C SER A 157 10.08 11.79 -10.16
N LYS A 158 10.73 10.97 -9.32
CA LYS A 158 11.50 11.43 -8.15
C LYS A 158 12.94 11.87 -8.49
N GLY A 159 13.32 11.89 -9.77
CA GLY A 159 14.66 12.24 -10.22
C GLY A 159 15.74 11.20 -9.94
N ILE A 160 15.37 9.97 -9.61
CA ILE A 160 16.27 8.89 -9.25
C ILE A 160 16.79 8.20 -10.52
N LYS A 161 18.10 8.24 -10.76
CA LYS A 161 18.78 7.52 -11.84
C LYS A 161 18.97 6.05 -11.48
N ALA A 162 18.93 5.14 -12.45
CA ALA A 162 19.17 3.73 -12.21
C ALA A 162 20.31 3.17 -13.08
N LYS A 163 21.07 2.28 -12.48
CA LYS A 163 22.04 1.40 -13.16
C LYS A 163 21.71 -0.05 -12.82
N LEU A 164 21.37 -0.83 -13.83
CA LEU A 164 20.85 -2.18 -13.66
C LEU A 164 21.76 -3.18 -14.35
N ILE A 165 22.28 -4.16 -13.60
CA ILE A 165 23.01 -5.31 -14.13
C ILE A 165 22.03 -6.49 -14.12
N PHE A 166 21.55 -6.86 -15.30
CA PHE A 166 20.57 -7.92 -15.48
C PHE A 166 21.18 -9.17 -16.08
N ASN A 167 20.49 -10.30 -15.95
CA ASN A 167 20.81 -11.48 -16.73
C ASN A 167 20.40 -11.26 -18.19
N ASP A 168 21.15 -11.85 -19.12
CA ASP A 168 20.86 -11.78 -20.57
C ASP A 168 19.44 -12.22 -20.93
N SER A 169 18.83 -13.07 -20.11
CA SER A 169 17.45 -13.53 -20.26
C SER A 169 16.40 -12.41 -20.26
N LEU A 170 16.73 -11.24 -19.69
CA LEU A 170 15.86 -10.06 -19.64
C LEU A 170 16.09 -9.07 -20.80
N LYS A 171 17.07 -9.31 -21.64
CA LYS A 171 17.48 -8.35 -22.70
C LYS A 171 16.33 -8.00 -23.63
N GLU A 172 15.68 -9.00 -24.22
CA GLU A 172 14.53 -8.79 -25.12
C GLU A 172 13.38 -8.03 -24.44
N TRP A 173 13.13 -8.34 -23.16
CA TRP A 173 12.09 -7.65 -22.40
C TRP A 173 12.46 -6.17 -22.15
N CYS A 174 13.71 -5.87 -21.83
CA CYS A 174 14.21 -4.50 -21.63
C CYS A 174 14.24 -3.68 -22.93
N ASP A 175 14.46 -4.30 -24.08
CA ASP A 175 14.42 -3.63 -25.38
C ASP A 175 13.02 -3.10 -25.71
N VAL A 176 11.97 -3.81 -25.27
CA VAL A 176 10.56 -3.41 -25.43
C VAL A 176 10.13 -2.44 -24.33
N ASN A 177 10.54 -2.69 -23.07
CA ASN A 177 10.10 -1.95 -21.90
C ASN A 177 11.23 -1.05 -21.36
N LYS A 178 11.51 0.03 -22.07
CA LYS A 178 12.56 0.98 -21.65
C LYS A 178 12.12 1.81 -20.44
N TYR A 179 12.94 1.81 -19.40
CA TYR A 179 12.71 2.65 -18.23
C TYR A 179 13.38 4.02 -18.37
N PRO A 180 12.73 5.12 -18.01
CA PRO A 180 13.35 6.45 -18.04
C PRO A 180 14.50 6.55 -17.04
N PHE A 181 15.53 7.37 -17.36
CA PHE A 181 16.73 7.59 -16.54
C PHE A 181 17.41 6.29 -16.09
N THR A 182 17.57 5.31 -17.01
CA THR A 182 18.11 4.00 -16.71
C THR A 182 19.21 3.61 -17.68
N GLU A 183 20.31 3.12 -17.13
CA GLU A 183 21.40 2.47 -17.85
C GLU A 183 21.35 0.97 -17.56
N TYR A 184 21.51 0.16 -18.60
CA TYR A 184 21.49 -1.30 -18.50
C TYR A 184 22.84 -1.89 -18.88
N LYS A 185 23.24 -2.91 -18.16
CA LYS A 185 24.27 -3.87 -18.58
C LYS A 185 23.76 -5.28 -18.39
N PHE A 186 24.17 -6.17 -19.28
CA PHE A 186 23.71 -7.56 -19.27
C PHE A 186 24.88 -8.50 -19.01
N THR A 187 24.64 -9.56 -18.24
CA THR A 187 25.63 -10.58 -17.92
C THR A 187 25.08 -11.96 -18.25
N ASN A 188 25.92 -12.78 -18.84
CA ASN A 188 25.68 -14.22 -18.95
C ASN A 188 26.62 -14.94 -18.02
N ILE A 189 26.12 -15.34 -16.84
CA ILE A 189 26.89 -16.05 -15.83
C ILE A 189 26.73 -17.57 -15.92
N GLY A 190 26.10 -18.07 -16.98
CA GLY A 190 25.89 -19.50 -17.21
C GLY A 190 24.76 -20.16 -16.41
N PHE A 191 24.04 -19.38 -15.59
CA PHE A 191 22.84 -19.82 -14.87
C PHE A 191 21.86 -18.65 -14.66
N GLU A 192 20.58 -18.96 -14.39
CA GLU A 192 19.58 -17.95 -14.07
C GLU A 192 19.67 -17.60 -12.57
N PRO A 193 20.02 -16.34 -12.22
CA PRO A 193 20.08 -15.97 -10.81
C PRO A 193 18.66 -15.86 -10.23
N LEU A 194 18.42 -16.56 -9.13
CA LEU A 194 17.16 -16.45 -8.39
C LEU A 194 17.19 -15.35 -7.32
N THR A 195 18.27 -14.60 -7.24
CA THR A 195 18.44 -13.52 -6.27
C THR A 195 18.71 -12.20 -6.96
N GLU A 196 18.07 -11.16 -6.46
CA GLU A 196 18.25 -9.78 -6.90
C GLU A 196 18.66 -8.93 -5.71
N THR A 197 19.67 -8.08 -5.89
CA THR A 197 20.11 -7.13 -4.87
C THR A 197 19.88 -5.71 -5.38
N ILE A 198 19.17 -4.91 -4.59
CA ILE A 198 18.87 -3.51 -4.89
C ILE A 198 19.51 -2.64 -3.81
N ILE A 199 20.25 -1.62 -4.23
CA ILE A 199 20.95 -0.70 -3.33
C ILE A 199 20.37 0.70 -3.50
N ARG A 200 19.95 1.30 -2.40
CA ARG A 200 19.36 2.64 -2.36
C ARG A 200 19.80 3.38 -1.10
N ASN A 201 20.62 4.42 -1.25
CA ASN A 201 21.09 5.26 -0.14
C ASN A 201 21.64 4.40 1.02
N ASN A 202 20.97 4.31 2.15
CA ASN A 202 21.34 3.51 3.32
C ASN A 202 20.58 2.17 3.45
N LYS A 203 19.88 1.76 2.38
CA LYS A 203 19.07 0.54 2.34
C LYS A 203 19.56 -0.43 1.27
N ILE A 204 19.48 -1.72 1.60
CA ILE A 204 19.75 -2.83 0.68
C ILE A 204 18.50 -3.72 0.68
N GLY A 205 17.94 -3.99 -0.48
CA GLY A 205 16.92 -5.01 -0.69
C GLY A 205 17.52 -6.24 -1.32
N ILE A 206 17.33 -7.41 -0.72
CA ILE A 206 17.67 -8.68 -1.33
C ILE A 206 16.37 -9.44 -1.56
N ILE A 207 16.11 -9.81 -2.82
CA ILE A 207 14.89 -10.53 -3.20
C ILE A 207 15.31 -11.92 -3.69
N ILE A 208 14.64 -12.93 -3.19
CA ILE A 208 14.78 -14.33 -3.63
C ILE A 208 13.52 -14.68 -4.43
N TRP A 209 13.69 -14.85 -5.73
CA TRP A 209 12.62 -15.11 -6.69
C TRP A 209 12.30 -16.60 -6.77
N THR A 210 11.36 -17.04 -5.96
CA THR A 210 10.78 -18.39 -5.96
C THR A 210 9.27 -18.30 -6.17
N GLU A 211 8.55 -19.41 -6.23
CA GLU A 211 7.07 -19.40 -6.31
C GLU A 211 6.42 -18.55 -5.19
N LYS A 212 7.05 -18.53 -4.01
CA LYS A 212 6.68 -17.66 -2.89
C LYS A 212 7.87 -16.76 -2.59
N PRO A 213 8.02 -15.62 -3.29
CA PRO A 213 9.21 -14.80 -3.18
C PRO A 213 9.41 -14.28 -1.75
N LEU A 214 10.68 -14.16 -1.37
CA LEU A 214 11.11 -13.66 -0.08
C LEU A 214 11.97 -12.40 -0.30
N GLY A 215 11.69 -11.35 0.45
CA GLY A 215 12.49 -10.14 0.47
C GLY A 215 13.12 -9.90 1.83
N ILE A 216 14.33 -9.37 1.81
CA ILE A 216 15.06 -8.93 3.00
C ILE A 216 15.46 -7.48 2.77
N LEU A 217 15.03 -6.59 3.65
CA LEU A 217 15.48 -5.20 3.66
C LEU A 217 16.47 -5.02 4.80
N ILE A 218 17.65 -4.53 4.47
CA ILE A 218 18.69 -4.19 5.45
C ILE A 218 18.82 -2.66 5.45
N GLN A 219 18.53 -2.04 6.56
CA GLN A 219 18.77 -0.62 6.76
C GLN A 219 20.06 -0.44 7.56
N ASN A 220 21.14 -0.18 6.85
CA ASN A 220 22.47 0.05 7.44
C ASN A 220 23.35 0.79 6.42
N LYS A 221 23.81 1.99 6.77
CA LYS A 221 24.62 2.83 5.89
C LYS A 221 25.94 2.18 5.49
N ILE A 222 26.65 1.59 6.44
CA ILE A 222 27.97 0.96 6.19
C ILE A 222 27.82 -0.23 5.24
N ALA A 223 26.81 -1.06 5.46
CA ALA A 223 26.50 -2.18 4.58
C ALA A 223 26.14 -1.70 3.18
N ALA A 224 25.27 -0.68 3.06
CA ALA A 224 24.87 -0.12 1.76
C ALA A 224 26.06 0.46 0.99
N GLU A 225 26.94 1.22 1.64
CA GLU A 225 28.19 1.72 1.03
C GLU A 225 29.12 0.58 0.57
N SER A 226 29.18 -0.53 1.31
CA SER A 226 29.96 -1.70 0.93
C SER A 226 29.37 -2.37 -0.32
N TYR A 227 28.05 -2.59 -0.34
CA TYR A 227 27.36 -3.16 -1.50
C TYR A 227 27.47 -2.24 -2.73
N ASP A 228 27.43 -0.92 -2.55
CA ASP A 228 27.62 0.03 -3.63
C ASP A 228 29.01 -0.04 -4.27
N LYS A 229 30.06 -0.26 -3.46
CA LYS A 229 31.41 -0.53 -3.97
C LYS A 229 31.47 -1.82 -4.77
N PHE A 230 30.81 -2.89 -4.32
CA PHE A 230 30.69 -4.14 -5.07
C PHE A 230 29.95 -3.94 -6.39
N PHE A 231 28.84 -3.20 -6.37
CA PHE A 231 28.11 -2.84 -7.56
C PHE A 231 29.00 -2.14 -8.59
N ASN A 232 29.73 -1.10 -8.16
CA ASN A 232 30.61 -0.32 -9.04
C ASN A 232 31.75 -1.17 -9.64
N LEU A 233 32.28 -2.11 -8.87
CA LEU A 233 33.28 -3.07 -9.38
C LEU A 233 32.69 -3.95 -10.50
N LEU A 234 31.51 -4.51 -10.29
CA LEU A 234 30.80 -5.31 -11.28
C LEU A 234 30.40 -4.48 -12.49
N TRP A 235 29.86 -3.28 -12.25
CA TRP A 235 29.45 -2.37 -13.33
C TRP A 235 30.60 -2.05 -14.27
N ASN A 236 31.76 -1.74 -13.74
CA ASN A 236 32.95 -1.41 -14.53
C ASN A 236 33.54 -2.64 -15.24
N GLY A 237 33.42 -3.82 -14.66
CA GLY A 237 33.86 -5.08 -15.26
C GLY A 237 32.93 -5.68 -16.32
N THR A 238 31.66 -5.29 -16.32
CA THR A 238 30.65 -5.77 -17.27
C THR A 238 30.71 -4.96 -18.56
N LYS A 239 30.85 -5.65 -19.72
CA LYS A 239 30.80 -5.01 -21.04
C LYS A 239 29.37 -4.53 -21.33
N SER A 240 29.25 -3.45 -22.05
CA SER A 240 27.96 -2.91 -22.53
C SER A 240 27.36 -3.80 -23.58
#